data_b690f4ad4b4916cb2d202817c12ad141
#
_entry.id   b690f4ad4b4916cb2d202817c12ad141
#
_cell.length_a   1.000
_cell.length_b   1.000
_cell.length_c   1.000
_cell.angle_alpha   90.00
_cell.angle_beta   90.00
_cell.angle_gamma   90.00
#
_symmetry.space_group_name_H-M   'P 1'
#
loop_
_entity.id
_entity.type
_entity.pdbx_description
1 polymer ?
#
loop_
_entity_poly.entity_id
_entity_poly.type
_entity_poly.pdbx_seq_one_letter_code
_entity_poly.pdbx_strand_id
1 'polypeptide(L)'
;VGGGVAGLTAAWRLLKSGFEDFSLIELESAPGGTSRSGSNRVTSFPWGAHYIPAPLKENQALISLLGELGVIEGQGKDGEPIIGEQFLCRDPEERVFYKDRWYEGLYLHAGETDEDKAQFAKFSQEVARWVSWRDGRGRRAFTIPVTACSDDAEVTGLDRISMGEWMNRRGFTSARLRWSVDYACRDDYGMTPDQTSAWAGLFYFCSRVSKPNTESQPLITWPEGNGRLVNHLFDQVKTKVRLDRAVVEIIPTEDDAGSRVDVVTIDREGRNPRGLKADRVIFAAPQFIARYVVRPFRDHPPPHISEFHFGSWMVANLTLKGRPTLGSKRDFPLAWDNVLYESPSLGYVVATHQRGIDRGPTVFTYYYPLCDEDPRTARTRLLETDWHGWADVALTDLSRAHPDIRNLTERIDVMRWGHAMIRPRPGFIWGAARREGAKPFRSIYFAHSELSGVALFEEAFDVGLRTADEVLNSGVRSQK
;
A
#
# COMPACT_ATOMS: atom_id res chain seq x y z
N VAL A 1 -7.97 7.53 16.35
CA VAL A 1 -7.67 6.15 16.77
C VAL A 1 -7.00 5.43 15.63
N GLY A 2 -5.76 4.90 15.87
CA GLY A 2 -4.91 4.28 14.85
C GLY A 2 -3.86 5.25 14.32
N GLY A 3 -2.56 4.89 14.45
CA GLY A 3 -1.39 5.67 14.04
C GLY A 3 -0.78 5.19 12.72
N GLY A 4 -1.58 4.57 11.83
CA GLY A 4 -1.23 4.32 10.45
C GLY A 4 -1.18 5.62 9.63
N VAL A 5 -0.88 5.53 8.35
CA VAL A 5 -0.75 6.71 7.46
C VAL A 5 -1.98 7.61 7.53
N ALA A 6 -3.20 7.05 7.43
CA ALA A 6 -4.42 7.85 7.47
C ALA A 6 -4.61 8.61 8.79
N GLY A 7 -4.35 7.96 9.93
CA GLY A 7 -4.44 8.61 11.25
C GLY A 7 -3.38 9.67 11.48
N LEU A 8 -2.13 9.42 11.07
CA LEU A 8 -1.04 10.40 11.14
C LEU A 8 -1.33 11.61 10.24
N THR A 9 -1.83 11.36 9.03
CA THR A 9 -2.21 12.42 8.09
C THR A 9 -3.35 13.27 8.62
N ALA A 10 -4.39 12.63 9.19
CA ALA A 10 -5.48 13.36 9.81
C ALA A 10 -4.98 14.25 10.95
N ALA A 11 -4.11 13.72 11.83
CA ALA A 11 -3.50 14.49 12.92
C ALA A 11 -2.63 15.65 12.40
N TRP A 12 -1.81 15.38 11.38
CA TRP A 12 -1.00 16.42 10.72
C TRP A 12 -1.87 17.53 10.10
N ARG A 13 -2.97 17.15 9.42
CA ARG A 13 -3.91 18.10 8.82
C ARG A 13 -4.60 18.97 9.86
N LEU A 14 -5.03 18.39 11.00
CA LEU A 14 -5.62 19.14 12.12
C LEU A 14 -4.62 20.19 12.63
N LEU A 15 -3.36 19.81 12.90
CA LEU A 15 -2.33 20.78 13.33
C LEU A 15 -2.09 21.89 12.31
N LYS A 16 -1.96 21.55 11.04
CA LYS A 16 -1.78 22.53 9.96
C LYS A 16 -2.95 23.50 9.85
N SER A 17 -4.13 23.11 10.27
CA SER A 17 -5.34 23.95 10.34
C SER A 17 -5.45 24.77 11.63
N GLY A 18 -4.45 24.68 12.53
CA GLY A 18 -4.45 25.38 13.83
C GLY A 18 -5.31 24.70 14.90
N PHE A 19 -5.80 23.48 14.65
CA PHE A 19 -6.56 22.73 15.65
C PHE A 19 -5.60 21.85 16.47
N GLU A 20 -5.44 22.18 17.76
CA GLU A 20 -4.46 21.51 18.63
C GLU A 20 -5.08 20.60 19.71
N ASP A 21 -6.40 20.69 19.92
CA ASP A 21 -7.08 19.94 20.99
C ASP A 21 -7.47 18.53 20.49
N PHE A 22 -6.46 17.66 20.33
CA PHE A 22 -6.68 16.25 20.02
C PHE A 22 -5.57 15.35 20.59
N SER A 23 -5.85 14.07 20.64
CA SER A 23 -4.87 13.01 20.93
C SER A 23 -5.00 11.90 19.90
N LEU A 24 -3.88 11.40 19.39
CA LEU A 24 -3.81 10.20 18.54
C LEU A 24 -3.37 9.01 19.39
N ILE A 25 -4.14 7.91 19.34
CA ILE A 25 -3.88 6.70 20.13
C ILE A 25 -3.48 5.59 19.18
N GLU A 26 -2.32 4.98 19.46
CA GLU A 26 -1.76 3.88 18.67
C GLU A 26 -1.47 2.67 19.56
N LEU A 27 -1.86 1.49 19.08
CA LEU A 27 -1.70 0.21 19.76
C LEU A 27 -0.23 -0.18 19.89
N GLU A 28 0.53 0.01 18.81
CA GLU A 28 1.91 -0.43 18.72
C GLU A 28 2.89 0.58 19.36
N SER A 29 4.12 0.12 19.61
CA SER A 29 5.22 0.95 20.09
C SER A 29 5.81 1.88 19.05
N ALA A 30 5.44 1.70 17.78
CA ALA A 30 5.84 2.53 16.66
C ALA A 30 4.65 2.76 15.71
N PRO A 31 4.47 3.99 15.20
CA PRO A 31 3.39 4.29 14.26
C PRO A 31 3.71 3.82 12.84
N GLY A 32 2.73 3.95 11.94
CA GLY A 32 2.93 3.78 10.49
C GLY A 32 2.16 2.61 9.87
N GLY A 33 1.62 1.69 10.67
CA GLY A 33 0.89 0.53 10.13
C GLY A 33 1.76 -0.28 9.18
N THR A 34 1.25 -0.58 7.98
CA THR A 34 1.98 -1.33 6.94
C THR A 34 3.09 -0.51 6.24
N SER A 35 3.11 0.81 6.45
CA SER A 35 4.17 1.71 5.92
C SER A 35 5.31 1.94 6.93
N ARG A 36 5.33 1.26 8.07
CA ARG A 36 6.43 1.38 9.04
C ARG A 36 7.72 0.73 8.54
N SER A 37 8.84 1.20 9.06
CA SER A 37 10.18 0.65 8.79
C SER A 37 10.79 0.03 10.04
N GLY A 38 11.84 -0.75 9.81
CA GLY A 38 12.78 -1.22 10.81
C GLY A 38 14.20 -0.78 10.46
N SER A 39 15.14 -1.08 11.33
CA SER A 39 16.56 -0.84 11.08
C SER A 39 17.43 -1.84 11.83
N ASN A 40 18.62 -2.04 11.30
CA ASN A 40 19.66 -2.81 11.97
C ASN A 40 21.03 -2.14 11.73
N ARG A 41 22.14 -2.82 12.12
CA ARG A 41 23.49 -2.31 11.92
C ARG A 41 23.88 -2.02 10.46
N VAL A 42 23.18 -2.63 9.48
CA VAL A 42 23.50 -2.50 8.06
C VAL A 42 22.77 -1.32 7.44
N THR A 43 21.45 -1.26 7.62
CA THR A 43 20.59 -0.23 7.02
C THR A 43 19.20 -0.22 7.67
N SER A 44 18.40 0.79 7.34
CA SER A 44 16.95 0.76 7.50
C SER A 44 16.32 -0.09 6.39
N PHE A 45 15.12 -0.62 6.63
CA PHE A 45 14.38 -1.46 5.68
C PHE A 45 12.87 -1.34 5.92
N PRO A 46 12.03 -1.55 4.89
CA PRO A 46 10.58 -1.52 5.02
C PRO A 46 10.05 -2.81 5.69
N TRP A 47 8.90 -2.70 6.36
CA TRP A 47 8.12 -3.85 6.81
C TRP A 47 6.91 -4.14 5.91
N GLY A 48 6.67 -3.32 4.89
CA GLY A 48 5.59 -3.43 3.92
C GLY A 48 5.82 -2.45 2.79
N ALA A 49 5.01 -1.41 2.70
CA ALA A 49 5.09 -0.41 1.62
C ALA A 49 6.49 0.23 1.52
N HIS A 50 7.06 0.23 0.31
CA HIS A 50 8.49 0.56 0.14
C HIS A 50 8.76 1.59 -0.96
N TYR A 51 7.77 2.03 -1.72
CA TYR A 51 7.87 3.09 -2.72
C TYR A 51 6.55 3.84 -2.88
N ILE A 52 6.61 4.97 -3.57
CA ILE A 52 5.46 5.63 -4.19
C ILE A 52 5.85 6.04 -5.61
N PRO A 53 4.94 6.02 -6.59
CA PRO A 53 5.18 6.64 -7.88
C PRO A 53 5.27 8.17 -7.70
N ALA A 54 6.06 8.85 -8.53
CA ALA A 54 6.02 10.30 -8.57
C ALA A 54 4.59 10.78 -8.84
N PRO A 55 4.04 11.69 -8.04
CA PRO A 55 2.65 12.11 -8.19
C PRO A 55 2.43 12.85 -9.51
N LEU A 56 1.27 12.62 -10.13
CA LEU A 56 0.81 13.48 -11.21
C LEU A 56 0.43 14.86 -10.66
N LYS A 57 0.52 15.89 -11.48
CA LYS A 57 0.23 17.29 -11.09
C LYS A 57 -1.15 17.52 -10.46
N GLU A 58 -2.11 16.62 -10.72
CA GLU A 58 -3.44 16.69 -10.13
C GLU A 58 -3.44 16.36 -8.63
N ASN A 59 -2.42 15.64 -8.13
CA ASN A 59 -2.31 15.26 -6.72
C ASN A 59 -1.54 16.32 -5.90
N GLN A 60 -2.10 17.53 -5.83
CA GLN A 60 -1.48 18.67 -5.15
C GLN A 60 -1.20 18.44 -3.67
N ALA A 61 -2.02 17.63 -3.01
CA ALA A 61 -1.85 17.33 -1.59
C ALA A 61 -0.55 16.52 -1.34
N LEU A 62 -0.31 15.48 -2.15
CA LEU A 62 0.91 14.69 -2.05
C LEU A 62 2.15 15.47 -2.50
N ILE A 63 2.02 16.30 -3.56
CA ILE A 63 3.09 17.22 -4.00
C ILE A 63 3.50 18.16 -2.85
N SER A 64 2.53 18.71 -2.11
CA SER A 64 2.80 19.57 -0.95
C SER A 64 3.57 18.82 0.15
N LEU A 65 3.16 17.58 0.49
CA LEU A 65 3.87 16.76 1.47
C LEU A 65 5.31 16.47 1.04
N LEU A 66 5.50 16.10 -0.22
CA LEU A 66 6.83 15.80 -0.78
C LEU A 66 7.69 17.07 -0.88
N GLY A 67 7.07 18.24 -1.09
CA GLY A 67 7.73 19.54 -1.00
C GLY A 67 8.27 19.83 0.40
N GLU A 68 7.50 19.54 1.46
CA GLU A 68 7.97 19.66 2.85
C GLU A 68 9.17 18.75 3.18
N LEU A 69 9.25 17.61 2.52
CA LEU A 69 10.37 16.66 2.62
C LEU A 69 11.58 17.06 1.74
N GLY A 70 11.46 18.11 0.93
CA GLY A 70 12.49 18.52 -0.02
C GLY A 70 12.67 17.55 -1.20
N VAL A 71 11.65 16.74 -1.49
CA VAL A 71 11.65 15.78 -2.61
C VAL A 71 11.34 16.46 -3.93
N ILE A 72 10.50 17.52 -3.91
CA ILE A 72 10.14 18.32 -5.08
C ILE A 72 11.14 19.46 -5.23
N GLU A 73 11.82 19.52 -6.38
CA GLU A 73 12.80 20.55 -6.71
C GLU A 73 12.21 21.67 -7.57
N GLY A 74 11.04 21.45 -8.16
CA GLY A 74 10.39 22.43 -9.02
C GLY A 74 9.21 21.86 -9.78
N GLN A 75 8.83 22.57 -10.84
CA GLN A 75 7.73 22.18 -11.73
C GLN A 75 8.17 22.27 -13.18
N GLY A 76 7.89 21.23 -13.95
CA GLY A 76 8.15 21.16 -15.37
C GLY A 76 7.27 22.11 -16.21
N LYS A 77 7.60 22.29 -17.48
CA LYS A 77 6.83 23.14 -18.42
C LYS A 77 5.41 22.62 -18.65
N ASP A 78 5.16 21.33 -18.44
CA ASP A 78 3.85 20.68 -18.55
C ASP A 78 3.07 20.66 -17.23
N GLY A 79 3.66 21.26 -16.19
CA GLY A 79 3.05 21.36 -14.87
C GLY A 79 3.29 20.15 -13.96
N GLU A 80 4.00 19.11 -14.43
CA GLU A 80 4.35 17.96 -13.60
C GLU A 80 5.45 18.35 -12.59
N PRO A 81 5.47 17.75 -11.37
CA PRO A 81 6.51 18.02 -10.39
C PRO A 81 7.86 17.46 -10.86
N ILE A 82 8.94 18.20 -10.58
CA ILE A 82 10.30 17.73 -10.77
C ILE A 82 10.77 17.11 -9.45
N ILE A 83 11.06 15.81 -9.49
CA ILE A 83 11.56 15.07 -8.34
C ILE A 83 13.09 15.15 -8.30
N GLY A 84 13.66 15.40 -7.13
CA GLY A 84 15.11 15.36 -6.96
C GLY A 84 15.68 13.98 -7.30
N GLU A 85 16.73 13.93 -8.13
CA GLU A 85 17.30 12.68 -8.66
C GLU A 85 17.70 11.69 -7.55
N GLN A 86 18.17 12.19 -6.40
CA GLN A 86 18.56 11.39 -5.24
C GLN A 86 17.39 10.62 -4.59
N PHE A 87 16.14 10.94 -4.91
CA PHE A 87 14.94 10.29 -4.39
C PHE A 87 14.32 9.32 -5.39
N LEU A 88 14.69 9.43 -6.67
CA LEU A 88 14.26 8.47 -7.69
C LEU A 88 14.94 7.12 -7.49
N CYS A 89 14.25 6.04 -7.82
CA CYS A 89 14.85 4.73 -7.80
C CYS A 89 16.09 4.70 -8.70
N ARG A 90 17.22 4.29 -8.17
CA ARG A 90 18.48 4.23 -8.89
C ARG A 90 18.53 3.02 -9.81
N ASP A 91 19.17 3.17 -10.97
CA ASP A 91 19.45 2.04 -11.85
C ASP A 91 20.49 1.05 -11.25
N PRO A 92 20.35 -0.25 -11.55
CA PRO A 92 19.22 -0.88 -12.24
C PRO A 92 18.00 -1.00 -11.32
N GLU A 93 16.82 -0.61 -11.83
CA GLU A 93 15.59 -0.60 -11.06
C GLU A 93 15.04 -2.01 -10.86
N GLU A 94 14.89 -2.78 -11.94
CA GLU A 94 14.20 -4.06 -11.94
C GLU A 94 14.96 -5.14 -12.70
N ARG A 95 14.81 -6.40 -12.25
CA ARG A 95 15.27 -7.57 -12.99
C ARG A 95 14.41 -8.79 -12.71
N VAL A 96 14.38 -9.73 -13.65
CA VAL A 96 13.63 -10.99 -13.53
C VAL A 96 14.54 -12.22 -13.70
N PHE A 97 14.39 -13.19 -12.79
CA PHE A 97 15.08 -14.48 -12.86
C PHE A 97 14.23 -15.52 -13.59
N TYR A 98 14.79 -16.10 -14.66
CA TYR A 98 14.15 -17.15 -15.45
C TYR A 98 15.17 -18.11 -16.01
N LYS A 99 14.95 -19.41 -15.87
CA LYS A 99 15.84 -20.48 -16.38
C LYS A 99 17.32 -20.24 -16.08
N ASP A 100 17.61 -20.13 -14.78
CA ASP A 100 18.95 -19.97 -14.22
C ASP A 100 19.71 -18.71 -14.68
N ARG A 101 18.99 -17.67 -15.11
CA ARG A 101 19.57 -16.39 -15.53
C ARG A 101 18.74 -15.19 -15.09
N TRP A 102 19.43 -14.08 -14.86
CA TRP A 102 18.84 -12.77 -14.64
C TRP A 102 18.76 -11.96 -15.94
N TYR A 103 17.61 -11.34 -16.16
CA TYR A 103 17.32 -10.47 -17.29
C TYR A 103 16.88 -9.10 -16.78
N GLU A 104 17.16 -8.05 -17.57
CA GLU A 104 16.75 -6.68 -17.27
C GLU A 104 15.23 -6.52 -17.32
N GLY A 105 14.70 -5.70 -16.38
CA GLY A 105 13.28 -5.37 -16.27
C GLY A 105 12.39 -6.54 -15.84
N LEU A 106 11.10 -6.27 -15.69
CA LEU A 106 10.09 -7.27 -15.35
C LEU A 106 9.46 -7.93 -16.57
N TYR A 107 9.59 -7.35 -17.75
CA TYR A 107 9.13 -7.98 -18.98
C TYR A 107 10.18 -8.94 -19.53
N LEU A 108 9.84 -10.22 -19.53
CA LEU A 108 10.77 -11.26 -20.00
C LEU A 108 10.76 -11.39 -21.53
N HIS A 109 11.73 -10.75 -22.19
CA HIS A 109 11.91 -10.87 -23.65
C HIS A 109 12.51 -12.21 -24.11
N ALA A 110 13.22 -12.93 -23.23
CA ALA A 110 13.88 -14.19 -23.57
C ALA A 110 12.88 -15.24 -24.07
N GLY A 111 12.97 -15.60 -25.37
CA GLY A 111 12.08 -16.57 -26.02
C GLY A 111 10.64 -16.08 -26.25
N GLU A 112 10.40 -14.76 -26.30
CA GLU A 112 9.12 -14.19 -26.73
C GLU A 112 8.84 -14.52 -28.20
N THR A 113 7.57 -14.76 -28.50
CA THR A 113 7.07 -15.02 -29.84
C THR A 113 6.51 -13.75 -30.49
N ASP A 114 6.26 -13.76 -31.78
CA ASP A 114 5.60 -12.64 -32.47
C ASP A 114 4.14 -12.46 -31.96
N GLU A 115 3.49 -13.54 -31.54
CA GLU A 115 2.18 -13.49 -30.91
C GLU A 115 2.25 -12.79 -29.54
N ASP A 116 3.27 -13.07 -28.72
CA ASP A 116 3.48 -12.36 -27.45
C ASP A 116 3.62 -10.87 -27.69
N LYS A 117 4.47 -10.45 -28.65
CA LYS A 117 4.66 -9.04 -29.04
C LYS A 117 3.36 -8.38 -29.49
N ALA A 118 2.59 -9.08 -30.35
CA ALA A 118 1.32 -8.56 -30.87
C ALA A 118 0.31 -8.36 -29.72
N GLN A 119 0.23 -9.29 -28.77
CA GLN A 119 -0.68 -9.18 -27.64
C GLN A 119 -0.25 -8.08 -26.64
N PHE A 120 1.05 -7.91 -26.38
CA PHE A 120 1.55 -6.77 -25.59
C PHE A 120 1.25 -5.44 -26.28
N ALA A 121 1.47 -5.33 -27.57
CA ALA A 121 1.13 -4.12 -28.33
C ALA A 121 -0.37 -3.79 -28.24
N LYS A 122 -1.23 -4.80 -28.37
CA LYS A 122 -2.67 -4.65 -28.20
C LYS A 122 -3.06 -4.23 -26.79
N PHE A 123 -2.42 -4.81 -25.76
CA PHE A 123 -2.64 -4.44 -24.36
C PHE A 123 -2.20 -2.98 -24.09
N SER A 124 -1.02 -2.58 -24.62
CA SER A 124 -0.54 -1.20 -24.52
C SER A 124 -1.49 -0.19 -25.17
N GLN A 125 -2.14 -0.56 -26.29
CA GLN A 125 -3.18 0.27 -26.91
C GLN A 125 -4.40 0.43 -26.02
N GLU A 126 -4.84 -0.61 -25.32
CA GLU A 126 -5.92 -0.53 -24.35
C GLU A 126 -5.54 0.39 -23.15
N VAL A 127 -4.33 0.26 -22.65
CA VAL A 127 -3.80 1.16 -21.60
C VAL A 127 -3.77 2.60 -22.11
N ALA A 128 -3.23 2.87 -23.30
CA ALA A 128 -3.17 4.20 -23.90
C ALA A 128 -4.58 4.81 -24.10
N ARG A 129 -5.53 3.98 -24.52
CA ARG A 129 -6.96 4.40 -24.62
C ARG A 129 -7.47 4.88 -23.28
N TRP A 130 -7.28 4.13 -22.19
CA TRP A 130 -7.75 4.49 -20.86
C TRP A 130 -7.01 5.68 -20.25
N VAL A 131 -5.72 5.81 -20.50
CA VAL A 131 -4.91 6.98 -20.10
C VAL A 131 -5.44 8.26 -20.77
N SER A 132 -5.88 8.17 -22.02
CA SER A 132 -6.45 9.29 -22.78
C SER A 132 -7.90 9.60 -22.39
N TRP A 133 -8.61 8.63 -21.85
CA TRP A 133 -10.05 8.74 -21.61
C TRP A 133 -10.38 9.86 -20.59
N ARG A 134 -11.44 10.61 -20.89
CA ARG A 134 -11.96 11.66 -20.01
C ARG A 134 -13.49 11.63 -20.03
N ASP A 135 -14.11 11.88 -18.87
CA ASP A 135 -15.55 12.09 -18.79
C ASP A 135 -15.97 13.49 -19.24
N GLY A 136 -17.27 13.74 -19.24
CA GLY A 136 -17.84 15.05 -19.59
C GLY A 136 -17.41 16.21 -18.67
N ARG A 137 -16.79 15.91 -17.53
CA ARG A 137 -16.20 16.89 -16.58
C ARG A 137 -14.69 17.00 -16.74
N GLY A 138 -14.09 16.28 -17.68
CA GLY A 138 -12.63 16.26 -17.92
C GLY A 138 -11.85 15.36 -16.96
N ARG A 139 -12.49 14.58 -16.09
CA ARG A 139 -11.83 13.69 -15.15
C ARG A 139 -11.26 12.46 -15.88
N ARG A 140 -10.09 11.99 -15.43
CA ARG A 140 -9.45 10.76 -15.91
C ARG A 140 -10.27 9.53 -15.51
N ALA A 141 -10.20 8.46 -16.32
CA ALA A 141 -10.72 7.15 -15.91
C ALA A 141 -10.01 6.64 -14.66
N PHE A 142 -8.67 6.76 -14.66
CA PHE A 142 -7.79 6.28 -13.58
C PHE A 142 -6.76 7.34 -13.22
N THR A 143 -6.65 7.62 -11.94
CA THR A 143 -5.65 8.51 -11.34
C THR A 143 -5.55 8.25 -9.84
N ILE A 144 -4.47 8.65 -9.19
CA ILE A 144 -4.28 8.59 -7.74
C ILE A 144 -4.47 10.02 -7.18
N PRO A 145 -5.35 10.21 -6.19
CA PRO A 145 -6.17 9.21 -5.49
C PRO A 145 -7.43 8.79 -6.27
N VAL A 146 -8.03 7.65 -5.86
CA VAL A 146 -9.28 7.09 -6.45
C VAL A 146 -10.44 8.09 -6.46
N THR A 147 -10.48 8.98 -5.48
CA THR A 147 -11.50 10.03 -5.39
C THR A 147 -11.49 11.02 -6.56
N ALA A 148 -10.37 11.14 -7.25
CA ALA A 148 -10.21 11.96 -8.45
C ALA A 148 -10.54 11.21 -9.75
N CYS A 149 -10.76 9.90 -9.70
CA CYS A 149 -11.20 9.11 -10.85
C CYS A 149 -12.61 9.47 -11.28
N SER A 150 -12.92 9.20 -12.55
CA SER A 150 -14.28 9.32 -13.07
C SER A 150 -15.21 8.27 -12.49
N ASP A 151 -16.43 8.68 -12.16
CA ASP A 151 -17.54 7.81 -11.75
C ASP A 151 -18.48 7.47 -12.91
N ASP A 152 -18.05 7.70 -14.16
CA ASP A 152 -18.81 7.35 -15.36
C ASP A 152 -19.09 5.85 -15.43
N ALA A 153 -20.25 5.49 -15.99
CA ALA A 153 -20.70 4.09 -16.06
C ALA A 153 -19.78 3.18 -16.88
N GLU A 154 -19.09 3.71 -17.92
CA GLU A 154 -18.10 2.97 -18.69
C GLU A 154 -16.91 2.57 -17.83
N VAL A 155 -16.44 3.48 -16.99
CA VAL A 155 -15.29 3.27 -16.09
C VAL A 155 -15.67 2.36 -14.92
N THR A 156 -16.74 2.70 -14.20
CA THR A 156 -17.19 1.95 -13.02
C THR A 156 -17.74 0.57 -13.36
N GLY A 157 -18.22 0.37 -14.60
CA GLY A 157 -18.64 -0.92 -15.13
C GLY A 157 -17.54 -1.97 -15.17
N LEU A 158 -16.26 -1.56 -15.26
CA LEU A 158 -15.11 -2.45 -15.20
C LEU A 158 -14.97 -3.15 -13.84
N ASP A 159 -15.49 -2.56 -12.78
CA ASP A 159 -15.48 -3.15 -11.44
C ASP A 159 -16.38 -4.39 -11.31
N ARG A 160 -17.26 -4.66 -12.27
CA ARG A 160 -18.24 -5.76 -12.21
C ARG A 160 -17.66 -7.13 -12.56
N ILE A 161 -16.51 -7.18 -13.20
CA ILE A 161 -15.83 -8.40 -13.65
C ILE A 161 -14.41 -8.45 -13.13
N SER A 162 -13.81 -9.65 -13.13
CA SER A 162 -12.40 -9.78 -12.79
C SER A 162 -11.48 -9.35 -13.93
N MET A 163 -10.22 -9.05 -13.59
CA MET A 163 -9.18 -8.74 -14.58
C MET A 163 -8.92 -9.96 -15.50
N GLY A 164 -8.94 -11.17 -14.95
CA GLY A 164 -8.84 -12.40 -15.73
C GLY A 164 -9.98 -12.55 -16.75
N GLU A 165 -11.22 -12.28 -16.32
CA GLU A 165 -12.39 -12.28 -17.21
C GLU A 165 -12.27 -11.19 -18.28
N TRP A 166 -11.86 -9.97 -17.92
CA TRP A 166 -11.63 -8.88 -18.86
C TRP A 166 -10.59 -9.26 -19.92
N MET A 167 -9.46 -9.89 -19.53
CA MET A 167 -8.44 -10.38 -20.45
C MET A 167 -8.99 -11.45 -21.39
N ASN A 168 -9.78 -12.39 -20.87
CA ASN A 168 -10.41 -13.44 -21.67
C ASN A 168 -11.35 -12.85 -22.73
N ARG A 169 -12.22 -11.91 -22.36
CA ARG A 169 -13.13 -11.22 -23.28
C ARG A 169 -12.41 -10.44 -24.39
N ARG A 170 -11.17 -9.99 -24.14
CA ARG A 170 -10.31 -9.28 -25.10
C ARG A 170 -9.40 -10.20 -25.93
N GLY A 171 -9.42 -11.51 -25.63
CA GLY A 171 -8.61 -12.50 -26.34
C GLY A 171 -7.13 -12.45 -25.99
N PHE A 172 -6.77 -12.02 -24.79
CA PHE A 172 -5.39 -12.04 -24.30
C PHE A 172 -5.04 -13.43 -23.78
N THR A 173 -4.27 -14.19 -24.54
CA THR A 173 -3.88 -15.59 -24.27
C THR A 173 -2.38 -15.78 -24.04
N SER A 174 -1.52 -14.80 -24.38
CA SER A 174 -0.09 -14.85 -24.16
C SER A 174 0.22 -15.13 -22.68
N ALA A 175 0.94 -16.21 -22.41
CA ALA A 175 1.34 -16.56 -21.04
C ALA A 175 2.22 -15.48 -20.39
N ARG A 176 3.04 -14.79 -21.19
CA ARG A 176 3.90 -13.69 -20.71
C ARG A 176 3.10 -12.47 -20.32
N LEU A 177 2.15 -12.05 -21.13
CA LEU A 177 1.25 -10.95 -20.80
C LEU A 177 0.42 -11.29 -19.56
N ARG A 178 -0.11 -12.51 -19.48
CA ARG A 178 -0.87 -12.98 -18.31
C ARG A 178 -0.02 -12.97 -17.05
N TRP A 179 1.23 -13.41 -17.15
CA TRP A 179 2.18 -13.33 -16.02
C TRP A 179 2.43 -11.88 -15.59
N SER A 180 2.63 -10.96 -16.52
CA SER A 180 2.84 -9.54 -16.21
C SER A 180 1.63 -8.92 -15.49
N VAL A 181 0.41 -9.28 -15.93
CA VAL A 181 -0.82 -8.83 -15.26
C VAL A 181 -1.02 -9.53 -13.92
N ASP A 182 -0.65 -10.80 -13.78
CA ASP A 182 -0.70 -11.53 -12.51
C ASP A 182 0.28 -10.90 -11.49
N TYR A 183 1.52 -10.61 -11.93
CA TYR A 183 2.49 -9.90 -11.10
C TYR A 183 1.92 -8.56 -10.60
N ALA A 184 1.37 -7.73 -11.48
CA ALA A 184 0.77 -6.45 -11.12
C ALA A 184 -0.37 -6.58 -10.10
N CYS A 185 -1.24 -7.60 -10.24
CA CYS A 185 -2.32 -7.84 -9.30
C CYS A 185 -1.81 -8.37 -7.94
N ARG A 186 -0.74 -9.17 -7.94
CA ARG A 186 -0.10 -9.65 -6.71
C ARG A 186 0.61 -8.54 -5.98
N ASP A 187 1.32 -7.67 -6.71
CA ASP A 187 2.09 -6.56 -6.16
C ASP A 187 1.19 -5.51 -5.49
N ASP A 188 0.26 -4.92 -6.22
CA ASP A 188 -0.57 -3.84 -5.69
C ASP A 188 -1.72 -4.30 -4.78
N TYR A 189 -2.16 -5.57 -4.90
CA TYR A 189 -3.40 -6.01 -4.23
C TYR A 189 -3.29 -7.31 -3.43
N GLY A 190 -2.20 -8.06 -3.57
CA GLY A 190 -2.10 -9.40 -2.99
C GLY A 190 -3.20 -10.35 -3.50
N MET A 191 -3.49 -10.30 -4.80
CA MET A 191 -4.57 -11.05 -5.44
C MET A 191 -4.14 -11.56 -6.81
N THR A 192 -4.76 -12.64 -7.27
CA THR A 192 -4.64 -13.08 -8.67
C THR A 192 -5.56 -12.28 -9.60
N PRO A 193 -5.33 -12.27 -10.93
CA PRO A 193 -6.22 -11.59 -11.88
C PRO A 193 -7.68 -12.04 -11.82
N ASP A 194 -7.93 -13.31 -11.51
CA ASP A 194 -9.30 -13.85 -11.40
C ASP A 194 -10.03 -13.37 -10.14
N GLN A 195 -9.30 -12.92 -9.15
CA GLN A 195 -9.84 -12.38 -7.91
C GLN A 195 -9.94 -10.85 -7.94
N THR A 196 -9.08 -10.19 -8.71
CA THR A 196 -8.95 -8.72 -8.78
C THR A 196 -10.00 -8.14 -9.75
N SER A 197 -10.66 -7.06 -9.35
CA SER A 197 -11.53 -6.28 -10.23
C SER A 197 -10.77 -5.82 -11.49
N ALA A 198 -11.40 -5.87 -12.67
CA ALA A 198 -10.80 -5.34 -13.89
C ALA A 198 -10.53 -3.84 -13.79
N TRP A 199 -11.34 -3.11 -13.01
CA TRP A 199 -11.08 -1.71 -12.71
C TRP A 199 -9.74 -1.56 -11.99
N ALA A 200 -9.50 -2.34 -10.95
CA ALA A 200 -8.25 -2.30 -10.19
C ALA A 200 -7.04 -2.75 -11.04
N GLY A 201 -7.19 -3.83 -11.81
CA GLY A 201 -6.15 -4.30 -12.72
C GLY A 201 -5.72 -3.22 -13.73
N LEU A 202 -6.69 -2.51 -14.33
CA LEU A 202 -6.39 -1.41 -15.25
C LEU A 202 -5.89 -0.16 -14.52
N PHE A 203 -6.35 0.10 -13.29
CA PHE A 203 -5.86 1.19 -12.46
C PHE A 203 -4.35 1.11 -12.23
N TYR A 204 -3.80 -0.09 -11.99
CA TYR A 204 -2.34 -0.31 -11.88
C TYR A 204 -1.59 0.27 -13.10
N PHE A 205 -2.02 -0.11 -14.31
CA PHE A 205 -1.33 0.27 -15.54
C PHE A 205 -1.60 1.70 -16.01
N CYS A 206 -2.71 2.33 -15.59
CA CYS A 206 -3.15 3.61 -16.14
C CYS A 206 -2.97 4.80 -15.20
N SER A 207 -3.08 4.60 -13.89
CA SER A 207 -3.10 5.70 -12.92
C SER A 207 -1.74 6.38 -12.75
N ARG A 208 -0.66 5.66 -13.06
CA ARG A 208 0.74 6.09 -12.95
C ARG A 208 1.32 6.62 -14.27
N VAL A 209 0.50 6.78 -15.31
CA VAL A 209 0.94 7.24 -16.63
C VAL A 209 0.34 8.61 -16.91
N SER A 210 1.18 9.61 -17.17
CA SER A 210 0.74 11.00 -17.41
C SER A 210 0.10 11.19 -18.78
N LYS A 211 0.68 10.60 -19.82
CA LYS A 211 0.25 10.73 -21.23
C LYS A 211 0.22 9.35 -21.89
N PRO A 212 -0.65 9.13 -22.90
CA PRO A 212 -0.68 7.86 -23.62
C PRO A 212 0.66 7.58 -24.30
N ASN A 213 1.06 6.30 -24.32
CA ASN A 213 2.29 5.80 -24.91
C ASN A 213 3.58 6.40 -24.29
N THR A 214 3.51 6.83 -23.03
CA THR A 214 4.70 7.17 -22.24
C THR A 214 4.91 6.10 -21.14
N GLU A 215 6.08 6.08 -20.58
CA GLU A 215 6.39 5.24 -19.43
C GLU A 215 5.59 5.66 -18.20
N SER A 216 5.47 4.75 -17.23
CA SER A 216 4.95 5.05 -15.90
C SER A 216 5.79 6.14 -15.23
N GLN A 217 5.18 6.86 -14.29
CA GLN A 217 5.91 7.79 -13.44
C GLN A 217 7.05 7.05 -12.72
N PRO A 218 8.24 7.67 -12.61
CA PRO A 218 9.37 7.06 -11.93
C PRO A 218 9.04 6.80 -10.45
N LEU A 219 9.69 5.81 -9.86
CA LEU A 219 9.49 5.44 -8.47
C LEU A 219 10.34 6.31 -7.55
N ILE A 220 9.74 6.76 -6.46
CA ILE A 220 10.40 7.43 -5.34
C ILE A 220 10.56 6.42 -4.23
N THR A 221 11.78 6.20 -3.75
CA THR A 221 12.06 5.23 -2.70
C THR A 221 13.21 5.65 -1.79
N TRP A 222 13.25 5.04 -0.62
CA TRP A 222 14.28 5.22 0.41
C TRP A 222 14.67 3.87 1.00
N PRO A 223 15.83 3.74 1.66
CA PRO A 223 16.18 2.49 2.35
C PRO A 223 15.09 2.00 3.32
N GLU A 224 14.47 2.92 4.05
CA GLU A 224 13.35 2.64 4.97
C GLU A 224 11.98 2.50 4.28
N GLY A 225 11.94 2.61 2.95
CA GLY A 225 10.68 2.63 2.19
C GLY A 225 9.77 3.77 2.63
N ASN A 226 8.46 3.55 2.61
CA ASN A 226 7.46 4.56 3.01
C ASN A 226 7.52 4.93 4.49
N GLY A 227 8.35 4.25 5.29
CA GLY A 227 8.70 4.68 6.65
C GLY A 227 9.27 6.09 6.70
N ARG A 228 9.91 6.57 5.62
CA ARG A 228 10.37 7.97 5.50
C ARG A 228 9.23 8.97 5.63
N LEU A 229 8.15 8.73 4.90
CA LEU A 229 6.95 9.57 4.91
C LEU A 229 6.22 9.49 6.27
N VAL A 230 6.12 8.27 6.82
CA VAL A 230 5.56 8.03 8.16
C VAL A 230 6.33 8.81 9.22
N ASN A 231 7.66 8.74 9.23
CA ASN A 231 8.50 9.42 10.20
C ASN A 231 8.32 10.94 10.11
N HIS A 232 8.24 11.50 8.90
CA HIS A 232 7.97 12.93 8.72
C HIS A 232 6.62 13.33 9.33
N LEU A 233 5.54 12.62 9.00
CA LEU A 233 4.22 12.89 9.57
C LEU A 233 4.21 12.74 11.09
N PHE A 234 4.84 11.67 11.61
CA PHE A 234 4.91 11.42 13.04
C PHE A 234 5.67 12.52 13.80
N ASP A 235 6.81 12.96 13.28
CA ASP A 235 7.62 14.01 13.91
C ASP A 235 6.84 15.33 14.08
N GLN A 236 5.94 15.65 13.15
CA GLN A 236 5.08 16.83 13.25
C GLN A 236 4.04 16.72 14.39
N VAL A 237 3.56 15.50 14.68
CA VAL A 237 2.43 15.28 15.61
C VAL A 237 2.82 14.55 16.89
N LYS A 238 4.09 14.17 17.09
CA LYS A 238 4.55 13.26 18.15
C LYS A 238 4.11 13.65 19.57
N THR A 239 3.97 14.94 19.87
CA THR A 239 3.50 15.42 21.18
C THR A 239 2.03 15.09 21.45
N LYS A 240 1.25 14.80 20.43
CA LYS A 240 -0.16 14.43 20.47
C LYS A 240 -0.38 12.92 20.44
N VAL A 241 0.68 12.12 20.19
CA VAL A 241 0.58 10.67 20.01
C VAL A 241 0.82 9.91 21.32
N ARG A 242 0.00 8.92 21.56
CA ARG A 242 0.10 7.99 22.69
C ARG A 242 0.27 6.58 22.12
N LEU A 243 1.50 6.09 22.14
CA LEU A 243 1.88 4.74 21.74
C LEU A 243 1.58 3.72 22.83
N ASP A 244 1.64 2.42 22.51
CA ASP A 244 1.40 1.29 23.42
C ASP A 244 0.04 1.38 24.16
N ARG A 245 -0.97 1.91 23.46
CA ARG A 245 -2.33 2.06 23.99
C ARG A 245 -3.38 1.49 23.04
N ALA A 246 -4.10 0.47 23.48
CA ALA A 246 -5.22 -0.10 22.75
C ALA A 246 -6.51 0.66 23.07
N VAL A 247 -7.25 1.07 22.04
CA VAL A 247 -8.65 1.48 22.20
C VAL A 247 -9.51 0.22 22.22
N VAL A 248 -10.22 0.01 23.32
CA VAL A 248 -11.06 -1.19 23.52
C VAL A 248 -12.54 -0.88 23.43
N GLU A 249 -12.91 0.39 23.54
CA GLU A 249 -14.31 0.79 23.46
C GLU A 249 -14.48 2.23 23.00
N ILE A 250 -15.48 2.47 22.15
CA ILE A 250 -15.92 3.77 21.66
C ILE A 250 -17.44 3.83 21.81
N ILE A 251 -17.94 4.77 22.62
CA ILE A 251 -19.35 4.91 22.94
C ILE A 251 -19.81 6.29 22.47
N PRO A 252 -20.45 6.41 21.31
CA PRO A 252 -21.06 7.66 20.90
C PRO A 252 -22.33 7.91 21.74
N THR A 253 -22.40 9.06 22.41
CA THR A 253 -23.53 9.51 23.21
C THR A 253 -24.14 10.75 22.59
N GLU A 254 -25.46 10.84 22.62
CA GLU A 254 -26.20 12.01 22.20
C GLU A 254 -27.08 12.41 23.41
N ASP A 255 -26.85 13.58 23.95
CA ASP A 255 -27.64 14.16 25.04
C ASP A 255 -28.02 15.61 24.70
N ASP A 256 -28.81 16.24 25.57
CA ASP A 256 -29.25 17.64 25.38
C ASP A 256 -28.10 18.64 25.35
N ALA A 257 -26.88 18.25 25.78
CA ALA A 257 -25.68 19.06 25.74
C ALA A 257 -24.89 18.92 24.42
N GLY A 258 -25.30 18.00 23.55
CA GLY A 258 -24.68 17.76 22.23
C GLY A 258 -24.16 16.34 22.04
N SER A 259 -23.53 16.09 20.91
CA SER A 259 -22.99 14.79 20.55
C SER A 259 -21.56 14.64 21.09
N ARG A 260 -21.28 13.61 21.88
CA ARG A 260 -19.98 13.29 22.49
C ARG A 260 -19.61 11.84 22.27
N VAL A 261 -18.34 11.51 22.51
CA VAL A 261 -17.84 10.15 22.40
C VAL A 261 -16.96 9.83 23.59
N ASP A 262 -17.31 8.80 24.34
CA ASP A 262 -16.44 8.23 25.37
C ASP A 262 -15.54 7.17 24.73
N VAL A 263 -14.23 7.25 24.96
CA VAL A 263 -13.22 6.33 24.45
C VAL A 263 -12.49 5.69 25.62
N VAL A 264 -12.51 4.35 25.68
CA VAL A 264 -11.79 3.60 26.70
C VAL A 264 -10.53 3.01 26.09
N THR A 265 -9.40 3.22 26.76
CA THR A 265 -8.10 2.69 26.37
C THR A 265 -7.48 1.87 27.49
N ILE A 266 -6.65 0.90 27.11
CA ILE A 266 -5.82 0.10 28.03
C ILE A 266 -4.37 0.14 27.54
N ASP A 267 -3.43 -0.22 28.42
CA ASP A 267 -2.03 -0.42 28.02
C ASP A 267 -1.85 -1.74 27.27
N ARG A 268 -0.62 -1.98 26.81
CA ARG A 268 -0.25 -3.17 26.04
C ARG A 268 -0.46 -4.49 26.81
N GLU A 269 -0.37 -4.45 28.14
CA GLU A 269 -0.59 -5.58 29.02
C GLU A 269 -2.07 -5.82 29.35
N GLY A 270 -2.99 -5.05 28.74
CA GLY A 270 -4.42 -5.16 29.00
C GLY A 270 -4.88 -4.54 30.34
N ARG A 271 -4.05 -3.66 30.91
CA ARG A 271 -4.26 -3.04 32.22
C ARG A 271 -4.40 -1.52 32.09
N ASN A 272 -4.52 -0.84 33.24
CA ASN A 272 -4.56 0.63 33.36
C ASN A 272 -5.59 1.28 32.43
N PRO A 273 -6.89 0.95 32.61
CA PRO A 273 -7.95 1.54 31.81
C PRO A 273 -7.98 3.06 32.02
N ARG A 274 -8.17 3.80 30.93
CA ARG A 274 -8.34 5.25 30.90
C ARG A 274 -9.51 5.62 30.02
N GLY A 275 -10.42 6.45 30.57
CA GLY A 275 -11.48 7.08 29.79
C GLY A 275 -11.02 8.42 29.24
N LEU A 276 -11.40 8.67 28.00
CA LEU A 276 -11.23 9.96 27.31
C LEU A 276 -12.61 10.39 26.82
N LYS A 277 -12.88 11.69 26.89
CA LYS A 277 -14.08 12.28 26.28
C LYS A 277 -13.66 13.12 25.10
N ALA A 278 -14.37 13.01 24.00
CA ALA A 278 -14.12 13.76 22.78
C ALA A 278 -15.45 14.17 22.14
N ASP A 279 -15.45 15.31 21.43
CA ASP A 279 -16.59 15.70 20.64
C ASP A 279 -16.70 14.85 19.37
N ARG A 280 -15.56 14.44 18.81
CA ARG A 280 -15.45 13.63 17.59
C ARG A 280 -14.34 12.60 17.73
N VAL A 281 -14.51 11.49 17.01
CA VAL A 281 -13.46 10.46 16.86
C VAL A 281 -13.19 10.24 15.37
N ILE A 282 -11.93 10.35 14.98
CA ILE A 282 -11.45 9.82 13.68
C ILE A 282 -10.96 8.39 13.94
N PHE A 283 -11.69 7.41 13.41
CA PHE A 283 -11.36 6.00 13.50
C PHE A 283 -10.54 5.60 12.27
N ALA A 284 -9.21 5.54 12.44
CA ALA A 284 -8.23 5.27 11.40
C ALA A 284 -7.65 3.84 11.51
N ALA A 285 -8.46 2.90 11.96
CA ALA A 285 -8.17 1.47 11.97
C ALA A 285 -9.12 0.74 11.01
N PRO A 286 -8.81 -0.51 10.61
CA PRO A 286 -9.66 -1.27 9.69
C PRO A 286 -11.10 -1.46 10.18
N GLN A 287 -12.07 -1.47 9.27
CA GLN A 287 -13.51 -1.58 9.54
C GLN A 287 -13.86 -2.83 10.38
N PHE A 288 -13.14 -3.94 10.18
CA PHE A 288 -13.40 -5.13 10.99
C PHE A 288 -13.09 -4.92 12.48
N ILE A 289 -12.18 -3.97 12.84
CA ILE A 289 -11.91 -3.58 14.24
C ILE A 289 -13.08 -2.78 14.81
N ALA A 290 -13.71 -1.90 13.99
CA ALA A 290 -14.85 -1.10 14.44
C ALA A 290 -15.98 -1.98 15.01
N ARG A 291 -16.21 -3.16 14.43
CA ARG A 291 -17.17 -4.15 14.92
C ARG A 291 -16.96 -4.50 16.40
N TYR A 292 -15.72 -4.50 16.89
CA TYR A 292 -15.40 -4.91 18.25
C TYR A 292 -15.28 -3.74 19.21
N VAL A 293 -14.87 -2.57 18.75
CA VAL A 293 -14.57 -1.43 19.63
C VAL A 293 -15.69 -0.38 19.64
N VAL A 294 -16.47 -0.22 18.58
CA VAL A 294 -17.63 0.68 18.56
C VAL A 294 -18.81 -0.03 19.21
N ARG A 295 -19.24 0.43 20.39
CA ARG A 295 -20.24 -0.25 21.21
C ARG A 295 -21.51 -0.62 20.43
N PRO A 296 -22.18 0.28 19.69
CA PRO A 296 -23.36 -0.06 18.90
C PRO A 296 -23.12 -1.13 17.83
N PHE A 297 -21.89 -1.26 17.31
CA PHE A 297 -21.55 -2.25 16.27
C PHE A 297 -21.30 -3.66 16.84
N ARG A 298 -21.05 -3.79 18.15
CA ARG A 298 -20.97 -5.10 18.80
C ARG A 298 -22.31 -5.81 18.77
N ASP A 299 -23.37 -5.07 19.09
CA ASP A 299 -24.71 -5.63 19.21
C ASP A 299 -25.38 -5.74 17.84
N HIS A 300 -25.17 -4.73 17.00
CA HIS A 300 -25.76 -4.62 15.66
C HIS A 300 -24.68 -4.21 14.64
N PRO A 301 -23.84 -5.16 14.19
CA PRO A 301 -22.78 -4.85 13.23
C PRO A 301 -23.38 -4.40 11.88
N PRO A 302 -22.93 -3.25 11.34
CA PRO A 302 -23.37 -2.82 10.01
C PRO A 302 -23.03 -3.88 8.95
N PRO A 303 -23.99 -4.22 8.05
CA PRO A 303 -23.79 -5.28 7.07
C PRO A 303 -22.56 -5.08 6.17
N HIS A 304 -22.21 -3.82 5.86
CA HIS A 304 -21.08 -3.49 4.99
C HIS A 304 -19.73 -3.98 5.55
N ILE A 305 -19.57 -4.10 6.87
CA ILE A 305 -18.30 -4.53 7.49
C ILE A 305 -17.88 -5.92 6.99
N SER A 306 -18.83 -6.82 6.76
CA SER A 306 -18.54 -8.17 6.27
C SER A 306 -18.01 -8.21 4.83
N GLU A 307 -18.17 -7.12 4.09
CA GLU A 307 -17.74 -7.01 2.69
C GLU A 307 -16.28 -6.55 2.54
N PHE A 308 -15.65 -6.09 3.63
CA PHE A 308 -14.24 -5.69 3.65
C PHE A 308 -13.35 -6.93 3.83
N HIS A 309 -12.81 -7.45 2.74
CA HIS A 309 -11.94 -8.61 2.73
C HIS A 309 -10.48 -8.18 2.60
N PHE A 310 -9.59 -8.89 3.31
CA PHE A 310 -8.17 -8.55 3.37
C PHE A 310 -7.30 -9.69 2.86
N GLY A 311 -6.19 -9.35 2.20
CA GLY A 311 -5.11 -10.28 1.88
C GLY A 311 -4.14 -10.43 3.06
N SER A 312 -3.49 -11.58 3.11
CA SER A 312 -2.44 -11.90 4.08
C SER A 312 -1.08 -11.90 3.41
N TRP A 313 -0.07 -11.31 4.07
CA TRP A 313 1.29 -11.21 3.54
C TRP A 313 2.32 -11.63 4.57
N MET A 314 3.33 -12.35 4.12
CA MET A 314 4.58 -12.53 4.84
C MET A 314 5.65 -11.63 4.22
N VAL A 315 6.34 -10.87 5.06
CA VAL A 315 7.50 -10.06 4.67
C VAL A 315 8.68 -10.51 5.51
N ALA A 316 9.80 -10.84 4.85
CA ALA A 316 11.02 -11.24 5.56
C ALA A 316 12.19 -10.31 5.20
N ASN A 317 12.83 -9.74 6.21
CA ASN A 317 14.05 -8.96 6.06
C ASN A 317 15.27 -9.84 6.35
N LEU A 318 16.01 -10.20 5.30
CA LEU A 318 17.22 -11.02 5.38
C LEU A 318 18.45 -10.12 5.45
N THR A 319 19.13 -10.11 6.59
CA THR A 319 20.40 -9.43 6.74
C THR A 319 21.53 -10.34 6.23
N LEU A 320 22.22 -9.90 5.20
CA LEU A 320 23.29 -10.64 4.54
C LEU A 320 24.66 -10.05 4.89
N LYS A 321 25.63 -10.90 5.15
CA LYS A 321 27.04 -10.50 5.39
C LYS A 321 27.78 -10.02 4.13
N GLY A 322 27.20 -10.27 2.95
CA GLY A 322 27.73 -9.88 1.63
C GLY A 322 26.67 -9.97 0.56
N ARG A 323 27.03 -9.63 -0.67
CA ARG A 323 26.15 -9.75 -1.84
C ARG A 323 26.21 -11.17 -2.38
N PRO A 324 25.09 -11.73 -2.87
CA PRO A 324 25.12 -12.98 -3.62
C PRO A 324 26.01 -12.85 -4.86
N THR A 325 26.70 -13.93 -5.18
CA THR A 325 27.53 -13.99 -6.41
C THR A 325 26.64 -14.04 -7.64
N LEU A 326 27.04 -13.35 -8.72
CA LEU A 326 26.40 -13.51 -10.02
C LEU A 326 26.73 -14.90 -10.56
N GLY A 327 25.70 -15.62 -11.04
CA GLY A 327 25.85 -16.98 -11.55
C GLY A 327 26.65 -17.02 -12.85
N SER A 328 26.55 -16.00 -13.69
CA SER A 328 27.31 -15.89 -14.95
C SER A 328 27.64 -14.43 -15.29
N LYS A 329 28.65 -14.23 -16.14
CA LYS A 329 29.02 -12.91 -16.68
C LYS A 329 27.93 -12.29 -17.59
N ARG A 330 26.92 -13.08 -17.98
CA ARG A 330 25.80 -12.63 -18.81
C ARG A 330 24.55 -12.31 -18.00
N ASP A 331 24.60 -12.52 -16.67
CA ASP A 331 23.50 -12.19 -15.80
C ASP A 331 23.40 -10.67 -15.62
N PHE A 332 22.18 -10.15 -15.56
CA PHE A 332 21.94 -8.76 -15.23
C PHE A 332 22.32 -8.50 -13.75
N PRO A 333 22.95 -7.37 -13.44
CA PRO A 333 23.41 -7.07 -12.07
C PRO A 333 22.26 -6.95 -11.09
N LEU A 334 22.56 -7.03 -9.79
CA LEU A 334 21.60 -6.86 -8.70
C LEU A 334 20.88 -5.51 -8.85
N ALA A 335 19.56 -5.58 -8.98
CA ALA A 335 18.69 -4.43 -9.12
C ALA A 335 18.08 -4.03 -7.75
N TRP A 336 17.36 -2.93 -7.73
CA TRP A 336 16.53 -2.58 -6.59
C TRP A 336 15.44 -3.62 -6.37
N ASP A 337 14.64 -3.93 -7.39
CA ASP A 337 13.65 -5.01 -7.37
C ASP A 337 14.12 -6.25 -8.15
N ASN A 338 13.91 -7.44 -7.59
CA ASN A 338 14.47 -8.70 -8.07
C ASN A 338 13.41 -9.80 -7.99
N VAL A 339 12.78 -10.08 -9.10
CA VAL A 339 11.63 -10.97 -9.21
C VAL A 339 12.02 -12.35 -9.74
N LEU A 340 11.40 -13.40 -9.21
CA LEU A 340 11.56 -14.77 -9.67
C LEU A 340 10.34 -15.17 -10.51
N TYR A 341 10.51 -15.34 -11.83
CA TYR A 341 9.41 -15.56 -12.78
C TYR A 341 8.51 -16.75 -12.43
N GLU A 342 9.08 -17.82 -11.90
CA GLU A 342 8.35 -19.06 -11.57
C GLU A 342 8.07 -19.20 -10.07
N SER A 343 8.06 -18.09 -9.33
CA SER A 343 7.77 -18.07 -7.89
C SER A 343 6.37 -17.53 -7.60
N PRO A 344 5.70 -18.03 -6.55
CA PRO A 344 4.50 -17.40 -6.01
C PRO A 344 4.79 -16.13 -5.21
N SER A 345 6.08 -15.85 -4.89
CA SER A 345 6.52 -14.61 -4.25
C SER A 345 6.68 -13.48 -5.27
N LEU A 346 6.82 -12.27 -4.75
CA LEU A 346 7.24 -11.11 -5.56
C LEU A 346 8.77 -10.95 -5.59
N GLY A 347 9.52 -11.92 -5.06
CA GLY A 347 10.96 -11.78 -4.93
C GLY A 347 11.35 -10.84 -3.79
N TYR A 348 12.31 -9.95 -4.03
CA TYR A 348 12.86 -9.10 -2.96
C TYR A 348 13.38 -7.77 -3.46
N VAL A 349 13.29 -6.75 -2.61
CA VAL A 349 13.95 -5.45 -2.80
C VAL A 349 15.24 -5.38 -2.01
N VAL A 350 16.21 -4.64 -2.55
CA VAL A 350 17.53 -4.42 -1.90
C VAL A 350 17.51 -3.10 -1.13
N ALA A 351 17.34 -3.14 0.18
CA ALA A 351 17.21 -1.95 1.01
C ALA A 351 18.43 -1.00 0.97
N THR A 352 19.63 -1.52 0.68
CA THR A 352 20.83 -0.67 0.53
C THR A 352 21.01 -0.09 -0.86
N HIS A 353 20.17 -0.46 -1.84
CA HIS A 353 20.33 -0.04 -3.24
C HIS A 353 20.36 1.48 -3.38
N GLN A 354 19.39 2.15 -2.76
CA GLN A 354 19.24 3.60 -2.82
C GLN A 354 20.38 4.39 -2.14
N ARG A 355 21.26 3.71 -1.38
CA ARG A 355 22.46 4.32 -0.80
C ARG A 355 23.66 4.36 -1.75
N GLY A 356 23.56 3.82 -2.96
CA GLY A 356 24.65 3.73 -3.92
C GLY A 356 25.80 2.80 -3.48
N ILE A 357 25.52 1.84 -2.58
CA ILE A 357 26.50 0.89 -2.05
C ILE A 357 26.23 -0.49 -2.64
N ASP A 358 27.06 -0.91 -3.59
CA ASP A 358 26.86 -2.17 -4.33
C ASP A 358 27.75 -3.32 -3.83
N ARG A 359 28.43 -3.17 -2.70
CA ARG A 359 29.31 -4.15 -2.07
C ARG A 359 29.10 -4.25 -0.57
N GLY A 360 29.56 -5.35 0.03
CA GLY A 360 29.47 -5.59 1.46
C GLY A 360 28.07 -5.99 1.92
N PRO A 361 27.79 -5.89 3.22
CA PRO A 361 26.53 -6.30 3.82
C PRO A 361 25.32 -5.58 3.24
N THR A 362 24.20 -6.27 3.19
CA THR A 362 22.92 -5.71 2.70
C THR A 362 21.74 -6.30 3.45
N VAL A 363 20.53 -5.76 3.18
CA VAL A 363 19.28 -6.36 3.60
C VAL A 363 18.42 -6.59 2.36
N PHE A 364 17.92 -7.83 2.22
CA PHE A 364 16.89 -8.17 1.24
C PHE A 364 15.55 -8.18 1.94
N THR A 365 14.59 -7.39 1.45
CA THR A 365 13.21 -7.42 1.89
C THR A 365 12.41 -8.29 0.93
N TYR A 366 12.10 -9.50 1.36
CA TYR A 366 11.36 -10.51 0.59
C TYR A 366 9.86 -10.36 0.83
N TYR A 367 9.06 -10.40 -0.24
CA TYR A 367 7.63 -10.22 -0.21
C TYR A 367 6.89 -11.46 -0.69
N TYR A 368 5.96 -11.96 0.13
CA TYR A 368 5.16 -13.13 -0.20
C TYR A 368 3.67 -12.89 0.08
N PRO A 369 2.89 -12.51 -0.97
CA PRO A 369 1.43 -12.44 -0.87
C PRO A 369 0.84 -13.85 -0.85
N LEU A 370 0.02 -14.18 0.16
CA LEU A 370 -0.65 -15.47 0.26
C LEU A 370 -1.98 -15.42 -0.51
N CYS A 371 -1.94 -15.25 -1.84
CA CYS A 371 -3.12 -15.02 -2.66
C CYS A 371 -3.59 -16.25 -3.47
N ASP A 372 -2.83 -17.34 -3.46
CA ASP A 372 -3.17 -18.58 -4.18
C ASP A 372 -4.14 -19.49 -3.40
N GLU A 373 -4.53 -19.08 -2.19
CA GLU A 373 -5.41 -19.78 -1.28
C GLU A 373 -6.65 -18.94 -0.94
N ASP A 374 -7.67 -19.56 -0.37
CA ASP A 374 -8.77 -18.83 0.27
C ASP A 374 -8.21 -17.89 1.38
N PRO A 375 -8.68 -16.65 1.50
CA PRO A 375 -8.10 -15.68 2.43
C PRO A 375 -8.11 -16.10 3.90
N ARG A 376 -9.06 -16.92 4.34
CA ARG A 376 -9.09 -17.43 5.72
C ARG A 376 -8.03 -18.51 5.91
N THR A 377 -7.92 -19.44 4.96
CA THR A 377 -6.88 -20.46 4.93
C THR A 377 -5.51 -19.85 4.88
N ALA A 378 -5.28 -18.89 3.99
CA ALA A 378 -4.04 -18.13 3.88
C ALA A 378 -3.64 -17.46 5.21
N ARG A 379 -4.62 -16.83 5.87
CA ARG A 379 -4.39 -16.20 7.17
C ARG A 379 -4.08 -17.21 8.28
N THR A 380 -4.80 -18.34 8.32
CA THR A 380 -4.52 -19.40 9.28
C THR A 380 -3.10 -19.93 9.07
N ARG A 381 -2.72 -20.27 7.85
CA ARG A 381 -1.35 -20.69 7.51
C ARG A 381 -0.32 -19.63 7.92
N LEU A 382 -0.58 -18.34 7.63
CA LEU A 382 0.33 -17.25 8.00
C LEU A 382 0.59 -17.21 9.51
N LEU A 383 -0.44 -17.40 10.33
CA LEU A 383 -0.35 -17.28 11.78
C LEU A 383 0.17 -18.55 12.46
N GLU A 384 -0.15 -19.73 11.93
CA GLU A 384 0.25 -21.04 12.49
C GLU A 384 1.66 -21.46 12.09
N THR A 385 2.16 -21.00 10.93
CA THR A 385 3.54 -21.24 10.52
C THR A 385 4.48 -20.43 11.41
N ASP A 386 5.42 -21.12 12.06
CA ASP A 386 6.40 -20.51 12.93
C ASP A 386 7.50 -19.76 12.16
N TRP A 387 8.40 -19.13 12.91
CA TRP A 387 9.51 -18.39 12.31
C TRP A 387 10.42 -19.27 11.44
N HIS A 388 10.71 -20.52 11.88
CA HIS A 388 11.57 -21.44 11.12
C HIS A 388 10.92 -21.81 9.76
N GLY A 389 9.64 -22.09 9.77
CA GLY A 389 8.89 -22.39 8.54
C GLY A 389 8.92 -21.22 7.56
N TRP A 390 8.65 -20.00 8.01
CA TRP A 390 8.70 -18.83 7.12
C TRP A 390 10.11 -18.48 6.66
N ALA A 391 11.12 -18.63 7.51
CA ALA A 391 12.52 -18.45 7.13
C ALA A 391 12.94 -19.45 6.06
N ASP A 392 12.52 -20.72 6.19
CA ASP A 392 12.83 -21.76 5.21
C ASP A 392 12.11 -21.54 3.87
N VAL A 393 10.86 -21.07 3.88
CA VAL A 393 10.13 -20.66 2.66
C VAL A 393 10.93 -19.59 1.90
N ALA A 394 11.33 -18.51 2.56
CA ALA A 394 12.07 -17.43 1.91
C ALA A 394 13.44 -17.92 1.40
N LEU A 395 14.20 -18.64 2.20
CA LEU A 395 15.53 -19.13 1.82
C LEU A 395 15.47 -20.18 0.70
N THR A 396 14.48 -21.06 0.70
CA THR A 396 14.31 -22.07 -0.36
C THR A 396 13.98 -21.41 -1.69
N ASP A 397 13.06 -20.45 -1.69
CA ASP A 397 12.70 -19.71 -2.90
C ASP A 397 13.89 -18.93 -3.45
N LEU A 398 14.56 -18.14 -2.60
CA LEU A 398 15.73 -17.35 -2.98
C LEU A 398 16.93 -18.21 -3.41
N SER A 399 17.09 -19.42 -2.88
CA SER A 399 18.19 -20.34 -3.25
C SER A 399 18.14 -20.75 -4.72
N ARG A 400 16.98 -20.65 -5.38
CA ARG A 400 16.82 -20.92 -6.82
C ARG A 400 17.66 -19.93 -7.66
N ALA A 401 17.69 -18.68 -7.23
CA ALA A 401 18.42 -17.61 -7.92
C ALA A 401 19.78 -17.29 -7.27
N HIS A 402 19.95 -17.63 -6.00
CA HIS A 402 21.14 -17.36 -5.20
C HIS A 402 21.51 -18.59 -4.40
N PRO A 403 22.27 -19.55 -4.97
CA PRO A 403 22.62 -20.80 -4.28
C PRO A 403 23.40 -20.60 -2.97
N ASP A 404 24.06 -19.48 -2.81
CA ASP A 404 24.85 -19.10 -1.63
C ASP A 404 24.05 -18.32 -0.55
N ILE A 405 22.75 -18.05 -0.80
CA ILE A 405 21.94 -17.18 0.08
C ILE A 405 21.89 -17.66 1.53
N ARG A 406 21.78 -18.99 1.76
CA ARG A 406 21.77 -19.57 3.11
C ARG A 406 23.07 -19.29 3.86
N ASN A 407 24.22 -19.34 3.18
CA ASN A 407 25.52 -19.07 3.75
C ASN A 407 25.77 -17.58 4.00
N LEU A 408 25.13 -16.71 3.21
CA LEU A 408 25.25 -15.26 3.32
C LEU A 408 24.32 -14.68 4.39
N THR A 409 23.23 -15.36 4.71
CA THR A 409 22.24 -14.88 5.66
C THR A 409 22.72 -15.01 7.10
N GLU A 410 22.80 -13.89 7.81
CA GLU A 410 23.13 -13.83 9.25
C GLU A 410 21.90 -13.77 10.13
N ARG A 411 20.82 -13.13 9.65
CA ARG A 411 19.59 -12.91 10.40
C ARG A 411 18.40 -12.80 9.46
N ILE A 412 17.26 -13.31 9.89
CA ILE A 412 15.98 -13.15 9.23
C ILE A 412 14.97 -12.60 10.24
N ASP A 413 14.35 -11.48 9.92
CA ASP A 413 13.24 -10.91 10.67
C ASP A 413 11.96 -11.11 9.87
N VAL A 414 10.95 -11.77 10.43
CA VAL A 414 9.70 -12.10 9.75
C VAL A 414 8.55 -11.29 10.30
N MET A 415 7.82 -10.61 9.41
CA MET A 415 6.57 -9.92 9.70
C MET A 415 5.40 -10.67 9.08
N ARG A 416 4.35 -10.88 9.87
CA ARG A 416 3.12 -11.56 9.45
C ARG A 416 1.96 -10.56 9.45
N TRP A 417 1.59 -10.08 8.26
CA TRP A 417 0.48 -9.16 8.06
C TRP A 417 -0.81 -9.93 7.78
N GLY A 418 -1.59 -10.26 8.80
CA GLY A 418 -2.83 -11.05 8.65
C GLY A 418 -3.97 -10.31 7.95
N HIS A 419 -3.94 -8.98 7.93
CA HIS A 419 -4.87 -8.10 7.23
C HIS A 419 -4.06 -6.98 6.57
N ALA A 420 -3.17 -7.35 5.64
CA ALA A 420 -2.22 -6.43 5.04
C ALA A 420 -2.89 -5.38 4.17
N MET A 421 -3.73 -5.82 3.25
CA MET A 421 -4.31 -4.99 2.20
C MET A 421 -5.78 -5.34 1.99
N ILE A 422 -6.62 -4.30 1.77
CA ILE A 422 -7.98 -4.51 1.28
C ILE A 422 -7.94 -5.17 -0.09
N ARG A 423 -8.85 -6.08 -0.35
CA ARG A 423 -8.95 -6.81 -1.62
C ARG A 423 -9.95 -6.12 -2.56
N PRO A 424 -9.50 -5.47 -3.64
CA PRO A 424 -10.35 -4.86 -4.66
C PRO A 424 -10.98 -5.94 -5.56
N ARG A 425 -11.87 -6.76 -4.99
CA ARG A 425 -12.60 -7.79 -5.72
C ARG A 425 -13.71 -7.18 -6.60
N PRO A 426 -14.19 -7.90 -7.62
CA PRO A 426 -15.31 -7.43 -8.44
C PRO A 426 -16.49 -6.94 -7.61
N GLY A 427 -16.98 -5.74 -7.93
CA GLY A 427 -18.10 -5.08 -7.28
C GLY A 427 -17.79 -4.36 -5.96
N PHE A 428 -16.54 -4.33 -5.50
CA PHE A 428 -16.20 -3.70 -4.22
C PHE A 428 -15.89 -2.20 -4.35
N ILE A 429 -15.02 -1.81 -5.30
CA ILE A 429 -14.49 -0.43 -5.39
C ILE A 429 -15.63 0.57 -5.60
N TRP A 430 -16.54 0.30 -6.51
CA TRP A 430 -17.69 1.15 -6.79
C TRP A 430 -18.98 0.65 -6.14
N GLY A 431 -18.88 -0.37 -5.27
CA GLY A 431 -19.98 -1.00 -4.56
C GLY A 431 -20.59 -0.15 -3.44
N ALA A 432 -21.77 -0.54 -3.00
CA ALA A 432 -22.47 0.12 -1.90
C ALA A 432 -21.74 -0.05 -0.57
N ALA A 433 -21.19 -1.24 -0.31
CA ALA A 433 -20.55 -1.56 0.97
C ALA A 433 -19.39 -0.60 1.30
N ARG A 434 -18.50 -0.34 0.32
CA ARG A 434 -17.40 0.61 0.50
C ARG A 434 -17.92 2.02 0.77
N ARG A 435 -18.93 2.48 0.03
CA ARG A 435 -19.53 3.81 0.22
C ARG A 435 -20.20 3.95 1.58
N GLU A 436 -20.91 2.92 2.04
CA GLU A 436 -21.52 2.92 3.38
C GLU A 436 -20.44 2.93 4.49
N GLY A 437 -19.36 2.15 4.32
CA GLY A 437 -18.24 2.11 5.28
C GLY A 437 -17.50 3.45 5.42
N ALA A 438 -17.56 4.31 4.39
CA ALA A 438 -16.95 5.64 4.43
C ALA A 438 -17.84 6.71 5.10
N LYS A 439 -19.12 6.44 5.34
CA LYS A 439 -20.02 7.42 5.98
C LYS A 439 -19.74 7.52 7.49
N PRO A 440 -19.77 8.73 8.05
CA PRO A 440 -19.72 8.90 9.49
C PRO A 440 -20.87 8.17 10.19
N PHE A 441 -20.56 7.62 11.35
CA PHE A 441 -21.57 7.09 12.27
C PHE A 441 -21.66 7.97 13.50
N ARG A 442 -22.71 8.81 13.61
CA ARG A 442 -22.83 9.83 14.65
C ARG A 442 -21.58 10.73 14.67
N SER A 443 -20.86 10.77 15.79
CA SER A 443 -19.62 11.56 15.94
C SER A 443 -18.35 10.78 15.63
N ILE A 444 -18.44 9.61 14.99
CA ILE A 444 -17.31 8.78 14.59
C ILE A 444 -17.14 8.91 13.07
N TYR A 445 -15.96 9.34 12.64
CA TYR A 445 -15.54 9.48 11.25
C TYR A 445 -14.50 8.41 10.92
N PHE A 446 -14.56 7.81 9.75
CA PHE A 446 -13.70 6.70 9.39
C PHE A 446 -12.61 7.14 8.39
N ALA A 447 -11.35 6.78 8.66
CA ALA A 447 -10.19 7.16 7.86
C ALA A 447 -9.23 5.99 7.67
N HIS A 448 -9.34 5.26 6.56
CA HIS A 448 -8.44 4.16 6.22
C HIS A 448 -8.41 3.95 4.70
N SER A 449 -7.26 3.50 4.13
CA SER A 449 -7.13 3.28 2.67
C SER A 449 -8.18 2.31 2.12
N GLU A 450 -8.67 1.36 2.90
CA GLU A 450 -9.74 0.43 2.50
C GLU A 450 -11.02 1.13 2.05
N LEU A 451 -11.24 2.37 2.52
CA LEU A 451 -12.40 3.19 2.17
C LEU A 451 -12.30 3.79 0.75
N SER A 452 -11.14 3.79 0.14
CA SER A 452 -10.97 4.04 -1.30
C SER A 452 -11.10 2.77 -2.14
N GLY A 453 -10.88 1.61 -1.54
CA GLY A 453 -10.95 0.29 -2.17
C GLY A 453 -9.59 -0.27 -2.59
N VAL A 454 -8.51 0.52 -2.49
CA VAL A 454 -7.13 0.11 -2.78
C VAL A 454 -6.18 0.51 -1.63
N ALA A 455 -5.19 -0.32 -1.36
CA ALA A 455 -4.32 -0.17 -0.18
C ALA A 455 -2.99 0.51 -0.54
N LEU A 456 -3.04 1.73 -1.06
CA LEU A 456 -1.86 2.54 -1.35
C LEU A 456 -1.60 3.57 -0.25
N PHE A 457 -0.35 4.02 -0.13
CA PHE A 457 0.04 5.12 0.77
C PHE A 457 -0.77 6.38 0.44
N GLU A 458 -0.86 6.73 -0.83
CA GLU A 458 -1.53 7.91 -1.35
C GLU A 458 -3.03 7.91 -1.02
N GLU A 459 -3.66 6.74 -1.04
CA GLU A 459 -5.06 6.59 -0.67
C GLU A 459 -5.27 6.78 0.83
N ALA A 460 -4.38 6.21 1.66
CA ALA A 460 -4.42 6.42 3.10
C ALA A 460 -4.21 7.90 3.46
N PHE A 461 -3.31 8.57 2.74
CA PHE A 461 -3.03 9.99 2.88
C PHE A 461 -4.25 10.85 2.48
N ASP A 462 -4.84 10.61 1.31
CA ASP A 462 -6.04 11.32 0.84
C ASP A 462 -7.22 11.16 1.80
N VAL A 463 -7.51 9.92 2.21
CA VAL A 463 -8.61 9.66 3.14
C VAL A 463 -8.37 10.34 4.50
N GLY A 464 -7.13 10.32 4.99
CA GLY A 464 -6.75 11.03 6.22
C GLY A 464 -7.00 12.53 6.16
N LEU A 465 -6.60 13.17 5.05
CA LEU A 465 -6.83 14.61 4.79
C LEU A 465 -8.32 14.94 4.76
N ARG A 466 -9.07 14.24 3.93
CA ARG A 466 -10.51 14.51 3.73
C ARG A 466 -11.30 14.33 5.02
N THR A 467 -11.00 13.28 5.78
CA THR A 467 -11.67 13.03 7.06
C THR A 467 -11.35 14.10 8.09
N ALA A 468 -10.12 14.61 8.14
CA ALA A 468 -9.78 15.72 9.01
C ALA A 468 -10.53 17.00 8.61
N ASP A 469 -10.61 17.32 7.32
CA ASP A 469 -11.35 18.47 6.80
C ASP A 469 -12.85 18.33 7.09
N GLU A 470 -13.42 17.13 6.97
CA GLU A 470 -14.83 16.86 7.32
C GLU A 470 -15.10 17.12 8.80
N VAL A 471 -14.20 16.66 9.69
CA VAL A 471 -14.31 16.93 11.14
C VAL A 471 -14.22 18.43 11.43
N LEU A 472 -13.25 19.14 10.85
CA LEU A 472 -13.13 20.59 11.02
C LEU A 472 -14.40 21.34 10.59
N ASN A 473 -14.99 20.93 9.45
CA ASN A 473 -16.21 21.53 8.92
C ASN A 473 -17.47 21.16 9.73
N SER A 474 -17.43 20.13 10.57
CA SER A 474 -18.57 19.70 11.42
C SER A 474 -18.77 20.58 12.66
N GLY A 475 -18.11 21.72 12.77
CA GLY A 475 -18.31 22.72 13.83
C GLY A 475 -17.56 22.43 15.12
N VAL A 476 -16.53 21.58 15.11
CA VAL A 476 -15.63 21.40 16.26
C VAL A 476 -14.88 22.70 16.53
N ARG A 477 -15.04 23.25 17.74
CA ARG A 477 -14.32 24.48 18.15
C ARG A 477 -13.12 24.08 19.01
N SER A 478 -11.94 24.62 18.70
CA SER A 478 -10.80 24.57 19.63
C SER A 478 -11.20 25.34 20.90
N GLN A 479 -11.19 24.68 22.04
CA GLN A 479 -11.27 25.40 23.31
C GLN A 479 -9.97 26.20 23.46
N LYS A 480 -10.07 27.52 23.42
CA LYS A 480 -8.95 28.44 23.68
C LYS A 480 -8.60 28.45 25.14
#